data_ef26cc485b00d235165ccd2b4914216e
#
_entry.id   ef26cc485b00d235165ccd2b4914216e
#
_cell.length_a   1.000
_cell.length_b   1.000
_cell.length_c   1.000
_cell.angle_alpha   90.00
_cell.angle_beta   90.00
_cell.angle_gamma   90.00
#
_symmetry.space_group_name_H-M   'P 1'
#
loop_
_entity.id
_entity.type
_entity.pdbx_description
1 polymer ?
#
loop_
_entity_poly.entity_id
_entity_poly.type
_entity_poly.pdbx_seq_one_letter_code
_entity_poly.pdbx_strand_id
1 'polypeptide(L)'
;MVSKLIDTFCKPNGGKILDCFDGSGTTLIAGIKKEKEVVGFDLSFDYKKIFIKRATNAYNITPYGLEKKYFVEDSKNISKIIESESIDLCITSPPYWDILNRQRTADYKENKNYSSKKNDLGNIEDYNQFINSLKVVFAEVHKVLKTKGYFIVNVMDLRKKEKFFPLHIDTARIAQEVNFNFEDILIWDRQPEYNNMRPLGYPFKFIVNKVHEYLLIFRKLPNGEK
;
A
#
# COMPACT_ATOMS: atom_id res chain seq x y z
N MET A 1 -0.82 -2.54 -13.46
CA MET A 1 -1.66 -1.70 -12.57
C MET A 1 -0.92 -0.41 -12.21
N VAL A 2 0.14 -0.40 -11.39
CA VAL A 2 0.83 0.81 -10.87
C VAL A 2 1.25 1.80 -11.97
N SER A 3 1.84 1.35 -13.08
CA SER A 3 2.22 2.23 -14.20
C SER A 3 1.04 3.04 -14.76
N LYS A 4 -0.14 2.44 -14.87
CA LYS A 4 -1.35 3.15 -15.34
C LYS A 4 -1.83 4.19 -14.32
N LEU A 5 -1.74 3.89 -13.01
CA LEU A 5 -2.06 4.86 -11.97
C LEU A 5 -1.11 6.06 -12.01
N ILE A 6 0.18 5.84 -12.21
CA ILE A 6 1.16 6.92 -12.36
C ILE A 6 0.82 7.80 -13.56
N ASP A 7 0.48 7.20 -14.72
CA ASP A 7 0.12 7.97 -15.92
C ASP A 7 -1.15 8.81 -15.72
N THR A 8 -2.09 8.32 -14.92
CA THR A 8 -3.38 8.97 -14.71
C THR A 8 -3.31 10.05 -13.63
N PHE A 9 -2.62 9.79 -12.51
CA PHE A 9 -2.71 10.62 -11.30
C PHE A 9 -1.44 11.42 -10.99
N CYS A 10 -0.33 11.20 -11.70
CA CYS A 10 0.89 11.99 -11.56
C CYS A 10 1.06 12.94 -12.75
N LYS A 11 1.68 14.11 -12.51
CA LYS A 11 1.99 15.07 -13.57
C LYS A 11 2.79 14.39 -14.70
N PRO A 12 2.52 14.69 -15.97
CA PRO A 12 3.24 14.10 -17.10
C PRO A 12 4.74 14.30 -17.01
N ASN A 13 5.19 15.52 -16.73
CA ASN A 13 6.60 15.87 -16.59
C ASN A 13 6.96 16.07 -15.11
N GLY A 14 8.03 15.42 -14.65
CA GLY A 14 8.46 15.47 -13.26
C GLY A 14 7.50 14.72 -12.33
N GLY A 15 7.42 15.16 -11.09
CA GLY A 15 6.59 14.60 -10.03
C GLY A 15 7.35 13.61 -9.13
N LYS A 16 6.99 13.64 -7.85
CA LYS A 16 7.57 12.81 -6.80
C LYS A 16 6.54 11.84 -6.26
N ILE A 17 6.88 10.56 -6.27
CA ILE A 17 6.00 9.45 -5.88
C ILE A 17 6.48 8.84 -4.57
N LEU A 18 5.55 8.62 -3.66
CA LEU A 18 5.79 7.93 -2.39
C LEU A 18 5.07 6.58 -2.38
N ASP A 19 5.76 5.55 -1.87
CA ASP A 19 5.13 4.33 -1.37
C ASP A 19 5.54 4.12 0.10
N CYS A 20 4.56 4.17 1.00
CA CYS A 20 4.82 4.05 2.43
C CYS A 20 4.81 2.60 2.95
N PHE A 21 4.54 1.62 2.07
CA PHE A 21 4.66 0.18 2.33
C PHE A 21 5.24 -0.51 1.10
N ASP A 22 6.43 -0.06 0.67
CA ASP A 22 6.97 -0.33 -0.67
C ASP A 22 7.34 -1.81 -0.91
N GLY A 23 7.63 -2.56 0.15
CA GLY A 23 7.99 -3.96 0.04
C GLY A 23 9.13 -4.18 -0.95
N SER A 24 8.90 -4.96 -1.99
CA SER A 24 9.91 -5.29 -3.00
C SER A 24 10.15 -4.21 -4.07
N GLY A 25 9.62 -3.00 -3.91
CA GLY A 25 9.89 -1.85 -4.75
C GLY A 25 9.08 -1.75 -6.05
N THR A 26 7.90 -2.31 -6.09
CA THR A 26 7.11 -2.33 -7.34
C THR A 26 6.69 -0.92 -7.76
N THR A 27 6.28 -0.09 -6.82
CA THR A 27 5.89 1.31 -7.07
C THR A 27 7.10 2.15 -7.49
N LEU A 28 8.21 2.01 -6.78
CA LEU A 28 9.44 2.72 -7.10
C LEU A 28 9.96 2.36 -8.49
N ILE A 29 10.01 1.08 -8.83
CA ILE A 29 10.45 0.61 -10.15
C ILE A 29 9.54 1.17 -11.26
N ALA A 30 8.23 1.19 -11.05
CA ALA A 30 7.29 1.75 -12.01
C ALA A 30 7.49 3.27 -12.18
N GLY A 31 7.75 4.00 -11.08
CA GLY A 31 8.05 5.43 -11.10
C GLY A 31 9.37 5.74 -11.82
N ILE A 32 10.44 4.98 -11.53
CA ILE A 32 11.75 5.11 -12.21
C ILE A 32 11.59 4.91 -13.71
N LYS A 33 10.84 3.87 -14.15
CA LYS A 33 10.55 3.63 -15.57
C LYS A 33 9.88 4.83 -16.26
N LYS A 34 9.18 5.66 -15.50
CA LYS A 34 8.47 6.85 -15.98
C LYS A 34 9.20 8.15 -15.65
N GLU A 35 10.50 8.05 -15.35
CA GLU A 35 11.37 9.21 -15.05
C GLU A 35 10.84 10.08 -13.90
N LYS A 36 10.17 9.46 -12.92
CA LYS A 36 9.67 10.14 -11.71
C LYS A 36 10.70 10.07 -10.59
N GLU A 37 10.71 11.10 -9.74
CA GLU A 37 11.37 10.97 -8.45
C GLU A 37 10.57 10.00 -7.57
N VAL A 38 11.24 9.10 -6.89
CA VAL A 38 10.57 8.05 -6.10
C VAL A 38 11.16 7.95 -4.70
N VAL A 39 10.30 7.69 -3.73
CA VAL A 39 10.64 7.47 -2.33
C VAL A 39 9.83 6.31 -1.79
N GLY A 40 10.49 5.34 -1.16
CA GLY A 40 9.84 4.18 -0.54
C GLY A 40 10.21 4.03 0.93
N PHE A 41 9.26 3.53 1.72
CA PHE A 41 9.43 3.16 3.11
C PHE A 41 9.02 1.71 3.32
N ASP A 42 9.82 0.97 4.05
CA ASP A 42 9.46 -0.36 4.56
C ASP A 42 10.31 -0.68 5.79
N LEU A 43 9.83 -1.55 6.65
CA LEU A 43 10.57 -2.01 7.84
C LEU A 43 11.66 -3.04 7.50
N SER A 44 11.56 -3.71 6.34
CA SER A 44 12.41 -4.84 5.97
C SER A 44 13.64 -4.40 5.18
N PHE A 45 14.82 -4.66 5.74
CA PHE A 45 16.08 -4.48 5.02
C PHE A 45 16.22 -5.46 3.83
N ASP A 46 15.62 -6.64 3.94
CA ASP A 46 15.67 -7.62 2.86
C ASP A 46 14.82 -7.18 1.66
N TYR A 47 13.70 -6.52 1.87
CA TYR A 47 12.94 -5.91 0.78
C TYR A 47 13.74 -4.80 0.09
N LYS A 48 14.47 -3.97 0.82
CA LYS A 48 15.40 -2.99 0.22
C LYS A 48 16.41 -3.66 -0.69
N LYS A 49 17.03 -4.76 -0.27
CA LYS A 49 17.97 -5.53 -1.12
C LYS A 49 17.30 -6.05 -2.40
N ILE A 50 16.06 -6.57 -2.27
CA ILE A 50 15.28 -7.06 -3.41
C ILE A 50 14.99 -5.92 -4.38
N PHE A 51 14.54 -4.75 -3.89
CA PHE A 51 14.31 -3.56 -4.71
C PHE A 51 15.58 -3.17 -5.48
N ILE A 52 16.71 -3.00 -4.78
CA ILE A 52 17.99 -2.61 -5.39
C ILE A 52 18.37 -3.59 -6.50
N LYS A 53 18.34 -4.90 -6.22
CA LYS A 53 18.65 -5.94 -7.21
C LYS A 53 17.75 -5.87 -8.44
N ARG A 54 16.43 -5.71 -8.24
CA ARG A 54 15.45 -5.63 -9.34
C ARG A 54 15.64 -4.37 -10.18
N ALA A 55 15.85 -3.22 -9.56
CA ALA A 55 16.02 -1.95 -10.25
C ALA A 55 17.36 -1.86 -10.98
N THR A 56 18.47 -2.33 -10.39
CA THR A 56 19.78 -2.40 -11.04
C THR A 56 19.71 -3.25 -12.31
N ASN A 57 19.14 -4.45 -12.22
CA ASN A 57 19.05 -5.36 -13.35
C ASN A 57 18.15 -4.83 -14.48
N ALA A 58 17.07 -4.10 -14.12
CA ALA A 58 16.09 -3.60 -15.09
C ALA A 58 16.53 -2.32 -15.81
N TYR A 59 17.29 -1.44 -15.14
CA TYR A 59 17.52 -0.06 -15.62
C TYR A 59 18.98 0.38 -15.60
N ASN A 60 19.91 -0.53 -15.29
CA ASN A 60 21.35 -0.23 -15.20
C ASN A 60 21.67 0.98 -14.29
N ILE A 61 20.88 1.17 -13.21
CA ILE A 61 21.09 2.22 -12.23
C ILE A 61 22.03 1.72 -11.15
N THR A 62 23.00 2.54 -10.74
CA THR A 62 23.92 2.16 -9.67
C THR A 62 23.21 1.90 -8.35
N PRO A 63 23.60 0.89 -7.57
CA PRO A 63 23.03 0.63 -6.24
C PRO A 63 23.00 1.86 -5.33
N TYR A 64 24.05 2.66 -5.34
CA TYR A 64 24.15 3.88 -4.52
C TYR A 64 23.04 4.89 -4.80
N GLY A 65 22.67 5.10 -6.07
CA GLY A 65 21.57 5.98 -6.45
C GLY A 65 20.20 5.45 -6.00
N LEU A 66 20.05 4.12 -5.89
CA LEU A 66 18.83 3.46 -5.47
C LEU A 66 18.67 3.41 -3.95
N GLU A 67 19.78 3.28 -3.21
CA GLU A 67 19.77 3.22 -1.75
C GLU A 67 19.14 4.45 -1.11
N LYS A 68 19.35 5.62 -1.70
CA LYS A 68 18.79 6.89 -1.23
C LYS A 68 17.29 7.04 -1.47
N LYS A 69 16.71 6.17 -2.31
CA LYS A 69 15.28 6.19 -2.66
C LYS A 69 14.44 5.30 -1.75
N TYR A 70 15.09 4.45 -0.95
CA TYR A 70 14.41 3.46 -0.11
C TYR A 70 14.88 3.57 1.34
N PHE A 71 13.97 3.94 2.23
CA PHE A 71 14.20 4.09 3.66
C PHE A 71 13.74 2.83 4.40
N VAL A 72 14.65 2.21 5.18
CA VAL A 72 14.30 1.11 6.10
C VAL A 72 13.86 1.72 7.42
N GLU A 73 12.64 2.25 7.44
CA GLU A 73 12.11 3.06 8.54
C GLU A 73 10.60 2.82 8.72
N ASP A 74 10.11 3.11 9.92
CA ASP A 74 8.69 3.08 10.22
C ASP A 74 7.96 4.23 9.52
N SER A 75 6.94 3.91 8.75
CA SER A 75 6.14 4.89 8.01
C SER A 75 5.40 5.90 8.89
N LYS A 76 5.33 5.65 10.19
CA LYS A 76 4.89 6.65 11.20
C LYS A 76 5.89 7.81 11.37
N ASN A 77 7.09 7.73 10.77
CA ASN A 77 8.12 8.75 10.82
C ASN A 77 8.34 9.49 9.48
N ILE A 78 7.47 9.31 8.50
CA ILE A 78 7.62 9.88 7.14
C ILE A 78 7.90 11.38 7.18
N SER A 79 7.12 12.16 7.91
CA SER A 79 7.27 13.62 7.98
C SER A 79 8.54 14.11 8.71
N LYS A 80 9.29 13.23 9.36
CA LYS A 80 10.61 13.55 9.93
C LYS A 80 11.73 13.46 8.88
N ILE A 81 11.47 12.79 7.74
CA ILE A 81 12.46 12.49 6.71
C ILE A 81 12.10 13.20 5.41
N ILE A 82 10.82 13.27 5.09
CA ILE A 82 10.29 13.84 3.87
C ILE A 82 9.71 15.21 4.17
N GLU A 83 10.09 16.20 3.36
CA GLU A 83 9.61 17.56 3.47
C GLU A 83 8.08 17.64 3.28
N SER A 84 7.45 18.53 4.04
CA SER A 84 6.02 18.79 3.93
C SER A 84 5.67 19.27 2.51
N GLU A 85 4.51 18.82 2.00
CA GLU A 85 3.99 19.20 0.68
C GLU A 85 4.98 19.02 -0.48
N SER A 86 5.82 17.98 -0.42
CA SER A 86 6.82 17.66 -1.44
C SER A 86 6.39 16.53 -2.38
N ILE A 87 5.43 15.70 -1.99
CA ILE A 87 4.98 14.51 -2.72
C ILE A 87 3.78 14.86 -3.62
N ASP A 88 3.83 14.46 -4.89
CA ASP A 88 2.74 14.67 -5.85
C ASP A 88 1.71 13.53 -5.84
N LEU A 89 2.17 12.30 -5.62
CA LEU A 89 1.34 11.10 -5.63
C LEU A 89 1.86 10.08 -4.60
N CYS A 90 0.97 9.54 -3.78
CA CYS A 90 1.27 8.37 -2.96
C CYS A 90 0.46 7.17 -3.48
N ILE A 91 1.14 6.06 -3.80
CA ILE A 91 0.51 4.78 -4.14
C ILE A 91 1.06 3.73 -3.20
N THR A 92 0.20 3.04 -2.49
CA THR A 92 0.65 2.07 -1.49
C THR A 92 -0.31 0.90 -1.32
N SER A 93 0.21 -0.20 -0.79
CA SER A 93 -0.58 -1.37 -0.40
C SER A 93 -0.15 -1.77 1.02
N PRO A 94 -0.88 -1.34 2.05
CA PRO A 94 -0.56 -1.69 3.43
C PRO A 94 -0.68 -3.21 3.65
N PRO A 95 -0.07 -3.76 4.71
CA PRO A 95 -0.31 -5.14 5.07
C PRO A 95 -1.82 -5.36 5.30
N TYR A 96 -2.32 -6.52 4.84
CA TYR A 96 -3.73 -6.87 5.03
C TYR A 96 -3.91 -7.51 6.42
N TRP A 97 -3.72 -6.70 7.46
CA TRP A 97 -3.76 -7.12 8.86
C TRP A 97 -2.83 -8.32 9.12
N ASP A 98 -3.22 -9.29 9.97
CA ASP A 98 -2.43 -10.46 10.36
C ASP A 98 -2.51 -11.66 9.38
N ILE A 99 -2.92 -11.42 8.13
CA ILE A 99 -3.23 -12.51 7.17
C ILE A 99 -2.00 -13.37 6.83
N LEU A 100 -0.81 -12.78 6.82
CA LEU A 100 0.42 -13.50 6.48
C LEU A 100 1.02 -14.27 7.66
N ASN A 101 0.57 -13.98 8.88
CA ASN A 101 1.00 -14.71 10.08
C ASN A 101 0.28 -16.05 10.22
N ARG A 102 -0.56 -16.44 9.27
CA ARG A 102 -1.38 -17.64 9.32
C ARG A 102 -1.03 -18.60 8.19
N GLN A 103 -1.04 -19.90 8.53
CA GLN A 103 -0.93 -20.94 7.55
C GLN A 103 -2.08 -20.84 6.54
N ARG A 104 -1.74 -20.68 5.27
CA ARG A 104 -2.72 -20.65 4.18
C ARG A 104 -3.27 -22.05 3.97
N THR A 105 -4.55 -22.25 4.24
CA THR A 105 -5.23 -23.53 4.01
C THR A 105 -5.46 -23.81 2.51
N ALA A 106 -5.31 -22.81 1.65
CA ALA A 106 -5.61 -22.95 0.22
C ALA A 106 -4.43 -23.44 -0.65
N ASP A 107 -3.20 -23.21 -0.25
CA ASP A 107 -2.01 -23.52 -1.05
C ASP A 107 -0.83 -24.13 -0.25
N TYR A 108 -1.02 -24.41 1.03
CA TYR A 108 -0.03 -25.02 1.94
C TYR A 108 1.35 -24.36 1.94
N LYS A 109 1.45 -23.11 1.46
CA LYS A 109 2.71 -22.37 1.49
C LYS A 109 3.10 -21.97 2.90
N GLU A 110 4.39 -22.02 3.18
CA GLU A 110 4.94 -21.58 4.46
C GLU A 110 4.57 -20.13 4.79
N ASN A 111 4.37 -19.85 6.07
CA ASN A 111 4.12 -18.51 6.57
C ASN A 111 5.29 -17.60 6.20
N LYS A 112 5.01 -16.53 5.48
CA LYS A 112 5.97 -15.46 5.23
C LYS A 112 5.57 -14.24 6.04
N ASN A 113 6.01 -14.19 7.30
CA ASN A 113 5.88 -12.98 8.11
C ASN A 113 6.59 -11.82 7.40
N TYR A 114 5.98 -10.63 7.40
CA TYR A 114 6.62 -9.44 6.82
C TYR A 114 7.91 -9.09 7.54
N SER A 115 7.89 -9.10 8.87
CA SER A 115 9.07 -8.94 9.72
C SER A 115 8.81 -9.47 11.14
N SER A 116 9.89 -9.66 11.93
CA SER A 116 9.79 -9.97 13.36
C SER A 116 9.72 -8.71 14.25
N LYS A 117 9.62 -7.51 13.65
CA LYS A 117 9.65 -6.25 14.38
C LYS A 117 8.30 -5.99 15.08
N LYS A 118 8.34 -5.51 16.33
CA LYS A 118 7.15 -5.21 17.13
C LYS A 118 6.26 -4.09 16.56
N ASN A 119 6.84 -3.19 15.76
CA ASN A 119 6.12 -2.08 15.13
C ASN A 119 5.57 -2.42 13.72
N ASP A 120 5.72 -3.66 13.27
CA ASP A 120 5.13 -4.13 12.03
C ASP A 120 3.61 -4.24 12.18
N LEU A 121 2.87 -3.51 11.35
CA LEU A 121 1.40 -3.53 11.36
C LEU A 121 0.82 -4.93 11.08
N GLY A 122 1.51 -5.75 10.30
CA GLY A 122 1.11 -7.13 10.04
C GLY A 122 1.18 -8.05 11.26
N ASN A 123 1.83 -7.62 12.36
CA ASN A 123 1.93 -8.37 13.60
C ASN A 123 0.89 -7.95 14.66
N ILE A 124 0.05 -6.95 14.37
CA ILE A 124 -0.99 -6.48 15.29
C ILE A 124 -2.16 -7.47 15.27
N GLU A 125 -2.45 -8.12 16.40
CA GLU A 125 -3.53 -9.11 16.50
C GLU A 125 -4.94 -8.50 16.56
N ASP A 126 -5.08 -7.34 17.22
CA ASP A 126 -6.35 -6.63 17.33
C ASP A 126 -6.60 -5.78 16.09
N TYR A 127 -7.75 -5.98 15.46
CA TYR A 127 -8.11 -5.27 14.22
C TYR A 127 -8.26 -3.77 14.41
N ASN A 128 -8.83 -3.32 15.52
CA ASN A 128 -9.02 -1.89 15.76
C ASN A 128 -7.68 -1.20 16.03
N GLN A 129 -6.76 -1.86 16.73
CA GLN A 129 -5.38 -1.36 16.90
C GLN A 129 -4.64 -1.29 15.56
N PHE A 130 -4.83 -2.28 14.68
CA PHE A 130 -4.29 -2.25 13.32
C PHE A 130 -4.81 -1.05 12.53
N ILE A 131 -6.13 -0.83 12.48
CA ILE A 131 -6.77 0.29 11.80
C ILE A 131 -6.29 1.63 12.37
N ASN A 132 -6.20 1.78 13.69
CA ASN A 132 -5.68 2.98 14.33
C ASN A 132 -4.20 3.24 14.00
N SER A 133 -3.39 2.18 13.92
CA SER A 133 -1.99 2.30 13.53
C SER A 133 -1.84 2.72 12.06
N LEU A 134 -2.69 2.20 11.19
CA LEU A 134 -2.74 2.59 9.78
C LEU A 134 -3.16 4.06 9.62
N LYS A 135 -4.13 4.53 10.42
CA LYS A 135 -4.54 5.94 10.45
C LYS A 135 -3.37 6.88 10.78
N VAL A 136 -2.48 6.50 11.70
CA VAL A 136 -1.28 7.29 12.00
C VAL A 136 -0.39 7.44 10.77
N VAL A 137 -0.17 6.36 10.01
CA VAL A 137 0.62 6.43 8.76
C VAL A 137 -0.07 7.33 7.73
N PHE A 138 -1.39 7.25 7.59
CA PHE A 138 -2.14 8.12 6.66
C PHE A 138 -2.04 9.60 7.03
N ALA A 139 -2.02 9.93 8.32
CA ALA A 139 -1.76 11.29 8.78
C ALA A 139 -0.36 11.78 8.38
N GLU A 140 0.66 10.91 8.43
CA GLU A 140 2.00 11.24 7.97
C GLU A 140 2.04 11.47 6.45
N VAL A 141 1.37 10.61 5.67
CA VAL A 141 1.24 10.79 4.21
C VAL A 141 0.55 12.13 3.90
N HIS A 142 -0.52 12.48 4.63
CA HIS A 142 -1.22 13.76 4.43
C HIS A 142 -0.32 14.97 4.63
N LYS A 143 0.61 14.95 5.61
CA LYS A 143 1.55 16.05 5.87
C LYS A 143 2.49 16.29 4.69
N VAL A 144 3.02 15.21 4.08
CA VAL A 144 4.03 15.31 3.03
C VAL A 144 3.43 15.41 1.63
N LEU A 145 2.17 15.06 1.45
CA LEU A 145 1.47 15.16 0.17
C LEU A 145 1.14 16.62 -0.13
N LYS A 146 1.39 17.07 -1.35
CA LYS A 146 1.00 18.40 -1.84
C LYS A 146 -0.51 18.58 -1.82
N THR A 147 -0.95 19.79 -1.63
CA THR A 147 -2.34 20.18 -1.90
C THR A 147 -2.71 19.81 -3.35
N LYS A 148 -3.87 19.21 -3.55
CA LYS A 148 -4.36 18.57 -4.79
C LYS A 148 -3.61 17.30 -5.22
N GLY A 149 -2.65 16.82 -4.44
CA GLY A 149 -1.99 15.53 -4.63
C GLY A 149 -2.94 14.36 -4.36
N TYR A 150 -2.65 13.23 -4.99
CA TYR A 150 -3.47 12.01 -4.85
C TYR A 150 -2.82 10.99 -3.92
N PHE A 151 -3.66 10.32 -3.14
CA PHE A 151 -3.30 9.18 -2.31
C PHE A 151 -4.12 7.97 -2.73
N ILE A 152 -3.46 6.91 -3.18
CA ILE A 152 -4.10 5.70 -3.69
C ILE A 152 -3.72 4.52 -2.81
N VAL A 153 -4.72 3.84 -2.26
CA VAL A 153 -4.52 2.71 -1.36
C VAL A 153 -5.11 1.45 -1.97
N ASN A 154 -4.26 0.46 -2.21
CA ASN A 154 -4.69 -0.86 -2.65
C ASN A 154 -4.97 -1.76 -1.45
N VAL A 155 -6.19 -2.24 -1.32
CA VAL A 155 -6.63 -3.11 -0.23
C VAL A 155 -7.59 -4.20 -0.70
N MET A 156 -7.67 -5.26 0.08
CA MET A 156 -8.61 -6.36 -0.13
C MET A 156 -9.35 -6.65 1.18
N ASP A 157 -10.64 -6.95 1.09
CA ASP A 157 -11.44 -7.36 2.24
C ASP A 157 -11.03 -8.75 2.74
N LEU A 158 -11.17 -8.94 4.02
CA LEU A 158 -10.72 -10.11 4.72
C LEU A 158 -11.85 -10.88 5.36
N ARG A 159 -11.66 -12.20 5.47
CA ARG A 159 -12.49 -13.05 6.32
C ARG A 159 -11.60 -13.84 7.27
N LYS A 160 -11.91 -13.75 8.56
CA LYS A 160 -11.21 -14.48 9.61
C LYS A 160 -12.22 -15.37 10.33
N LYS A 161 -12.13 -16.66 10.12
CA LYS A 161 -13.15 -17.62 10.56
C LYS A 161 -14.52 -17.22 9.96
N GLU A 162 -15.48 -16.88 10.82
CA GLU A 162 -16.82 -16.51 10.43
C GLU A 162 -17.02 -15.02 10.20
N LYS A 163 -16.10 -14.18 10.73
CA LYS A 163 -16.22 -12.73 10.69
C LYS A 163 -15.64 -12.15 9.39
N PHE A 164 -16.41 -11.30 8.75
CA PHE A 164 -15.99 -10.50 7.61
C PHE A 164 -15.47 -9.15 8.11
N PHE A 165 -14.35 -8.71 7.53
CA PHE A 165 -13.71 -7.43 7.82
C PHE A 165 -13.64 -6.63 6.52
N PRO A 166 -14.48 -5.60 6.37
CA PRO A 166 -14.53 -4.77 5.17
C PRO A 166 -13.38 -3.74 5.19
N LEU A 167 -12.14 -4.22 4.98
CA LEU A 167 -10.95 -3.40 5.11
C LEU A 167 -10.99 -2.17 4.19
N HIS A 168 -11.60 -2.26 3.02
CA HIS A 168 -11.75 -1.12 2.12
C HIS A 168 -12.60 -0.01 2.73
N ILE A 169 -13.72 -0.34 3.41
CA ILE A 169 -14.59 0.63 4.09
C ILE A 169 -13.84 1.29 5.25
N ASP A 170 -13.20 0.49 6.11
CA ASP A 170 -12.47 1.00 7.26
C ASP A 170 -11.27 1.86 6.84
N THR A 171 -10.58 1.48 5.76
CA THR A 171 -9.50 2.27 5.16
C THR A 171 -10.02 3.61 4.62
N ALA A 172 -11.17 3.62 3.92
CA ALA A 172 -11.77 4.85 3.44
C ALA A 172 -12.15 5.77 4.61
N ARG A 173 -12.76 5.23 5.67
CA ARG A 173 -13.15 5.98 6.85
C ARG A 173 -11.96 6.65 7.54
N ILE A 174 -10.87 5.91 7.82
CA ILE A 174 -9.70 6.49 8.51
C ILE A 174 -8.96 7.51 7.64
N ALA A 175 -8.96 7.37 6.31
CA ALA A 175 -8.38 8.35 5.42
C ALA A 175 -9.17 9.68 5.47
N GLN A 176 -10.50 9.62 5.49
CA GLN A 176 -11.36 10.81 5.66
C GLN A 176 -11.18 11.44 7.05
N GLU A 177 -11.00 10.66 8.11
CA GLU A 177 -10.73 11.16 9.46
C GLU A 177 -9.38 11.91 9.57
N VAL A 178 -8.46 11.73 8.63
CA VAL A 178 -7.19 12.49 8.52
C VAL A 178 -7.22 13.51 7.38
N ASN A 179 -8.43 13.97 7.00
CA ASN A 179 -8.70 15.05 6.06
C ASN A 179 -8.38 14.75 4.60
N PHE A 180 -8.36 13.50 4.17
CA PHE A 180 -8.42 13.18 2.75
C PHE A 180 -9.86 13.26 2.23
N ASN A 181 -10.06 13.82 1.04
CA ASN A 181 -11.30 13.67 0.30
C ASN A 181 -11.32 12.32 -0.44
N PHE A 182 -12.40 11.56 -0.30
CA PHE A 182 -12.57 10.28 -0.98
C PHE A 182 -13.19 10.52 -2.35
N GLU A 183 -12.41 10.35 -3.42
CA GLU A 183 -12.79 10.72 -4.79
C GLU A 183 -13.47 9.58 -5.54
N ASP A 184 -12.89 8.36 -5.47
CA ASP A 184 -13.35 7.25 -6.30
C ASP A 184 -12.84 5.88 -5.79
N ILE A 185 -13.42 4.80 -6.36
CA ILE A 185 -12.99 3.41 -6.16
C ILE A 185 -12.80 2.75 -7.52
N LEU A 186 -11.60 2.21 -7.75
CA LEU A 186 -11.36 1.34 -8.90
C LEU A 186 -11.29 -0.12 -8.42
N ILE A 187 -11.89 -1.00 -9.16
CA ILE A 187 -11.81 -2.45 -8.92
C ILE A 187 -10.68 -3.03 -9.76
N TRP A 188 -9.70 -3.62 -9.09
CA TRP A 188 -8.68 -4.40 -9.76
C TRP A 188 -9.09 -5.87 -9.78
N ASP A 189 -9.57 -6.32 -10.94
CA ASP A 189 -9.89 -7.73 -11.16
C ASP A 189 -8.61 -8.58 -11.20
N ARG A 190 -8.52 -9.52 -10.27
CA ARG A 190 -7.43 -10.47 -10.13
C ARG A 190 -7.82 -11.89 -10.54
N GLN A 191 -8.98 -12.07 -11.18
CA GLN A 191 -9.47 -13.37 -11.59
C GLN A 191 -8.48 -14.14 -12.50
N PRO A 192 -7.74 -13.49 -13.40
CA PRO A 192 -6.71 -14.18 -14.19
C PRO A 192 -5.50 -14.69 -13.36
N GLU A 193 -5.24 -14.07 -12.19
CA GLU A 193 -4.11 -14.43 -11.32
C GLU A 193 -4.54 -15.37 -10.18
N TYR A 194 -5.77 -15.23 -9.72
CA TYR A 194 -6.41 -16.08 -8.73
C TYR A 194 -7.43 -16.97 -9.42
N ASN A 195 -7.69 -18.14 -8.87
CA ASN A 195 -8.72 -19.03 -9.40
C ASN A 195 -10.09 -18.32 -9.51
N ASN A 196 -10.90 -18.78 -10.45
CA ASN A 196 -12.27 -18.30 -10.64
C ASN A 196 -13.04 -18.20 -9.32
N MET A 197 -14.00 -17.29 -9.28
CA MET A 197 -14.91 -17.16 -8.14
C MET A 197 -15.62 -18.50 -7.90
N ARG A 198 -15.53 -18.99 -6.68
CA ARG A 198 -16.10 -20.28 -6.28
C ARG A 198 -16.74 -20.19 -4.89
N PRO A 199 -17.78 -20.99 -4.61
CA PRO A 199 -18.32 -21.10 -3.28
C PRO A 199 -17.31 -21.81 -2.35
N LEU A 200 -17.24 -21.33 -1.12
CA LEU A 200 -16.45 -21.92 -0.04
C LEU A 200 -17.39 -22.31 1.11
N GLY A 201 -17.10 -23.44 1.77
CA GLY A 201 -17.86 -23.90 2.92
C GLY A 201 -19.21 -24.53 2.64
N TYR A 202 -19.54 -24.78 1.36
CA TYR A 202 -20.74 -25.54 1.00
C TYR A 202 -20.69 -26.97 1.58
N PRO A 203 -21.82 -27.55 2.05
CA PRO A 203 -23.19 -26.98 2.07
C PRO A 203 -23.52 -26.15 3.32
N PHE A 204 -22.61 -25.98 4.25
CA PHE A 204 -22.85 -25.38 5.56
C PHE A 204 -22.87 -23.85 5.55
N LYS A 205 -22.14 -23.23 4.61
CA LYS A 205 -22.06 -21.77 4.45
C LYS A 205 -21.99 -21.38 2.99
N PHE A 206 -22.63 -20.26 2.66
CA PHE A 206 -22.57 -19.66 1.33
C PHE A 206 -21.61 -18.45 1.36
N ILE A 207 -20.33 -18.74 1.16
CA ILE A 207 -19.27 -17.74 1.08
C ILE A 207 -18.60 -17.89 -0.29
N VAL A 208 -18.22 -16.78 -0.90
CA VAL A 208 -17.41 -16.79 -2.11
C VAL A 208 -16.01 -16.25 -1.83
N ASN A 209 -15.00 -16.78 -2.49
CA ASN A 209 -13.64 -16.24 -2.44
C ASN A 209 -13.60 -14.85 -3.08
N LYS A 210 -12.63 -14.01 -2.68
CA LYS A 210 -12.38 -12.72 -3.31
C LYS A 210 -11.41 -12.89 -4.47
N VAL A 211 -11.73 -12.32 -5.61
CA VAL A 211 -10.91 -12.32 -6.84
C VAL A 211 -10.60 -10.91 -7.32
N HIS A 212 -10.81 -9.91 -6.48
CA HIS A 212 -10.53 -8.51 -6.77
C HIS A 212 -9.90 -7.81 -5.56
N GLU A 213 -9.26 -6.70 -5.83
CA GLU A 213 -8.77 -5.75 -4.85
C GLU A 213 -9.38 -4.38 -5.15
N TYR A 214 -9.40 -3.50 -4.15
CA TYR A 214 -9.92 -2.14 -4.26
C TYR A 214 -8.77 -1.17 -4.33
N LEU A 215 -8.79 -0.26 -5.29
CA LEU A 215 -7.93 0.91 -5.34
C LEU A 215 -8.77 2.10 -4.88
N LEU A 216 -8.57 2.51 -3.65
CA LEU A 216 -9.26 3.66 -3.05
C LEU A 216 -8.51 4.93 -3.43
N ILE A 217 -9.19 5.84 -4.10
CA ILE A 217 -8.60 7.08 -4.61
C ILE A 217 -8.98 8.23 -3.69
N PHE A 218 -7.98 8.85 -3.12
CA PHE A 218 -8.14 10.01 -2.24
C PHE A 218 -7.38 11.21 -2.80
N ARG A 219 -7.81 12.40 -2.39
CA ARG A 219 -7.17 13.66 -2.74
C ARG A 219 -7.00 14.55 -1.52
N LYS A 220 -5.87 15.20 -1.40
CA LYS A 220 -5.68 16.27 -0.41
C LYS A 220 -6.27 17.56 -0.97
N LEU A 221 -7.34 18.05 -0.36
CA LEU A 221 -7.94 19.33 -0.74
C LEU A 221 -7.26 20.50 -0.03
N PRO A 222 -7.37 21.75 -0.57
CA PRO A 222 -7.02 22.95 0.15
C PRO A 222 -7.80 23.06 1.47
N ASN A 223 -7.21 23.71 2.46
CA ASN A 223 -7.90 23.95 3.73
C ASN A 223 -9.20 24.75 3.50
N GLY A 224 -10.32 24.18 3.97
CA GLY A 224 -11.65 24.81 3.85
C GLY A 224 -12.48 24.37 2.65
N GLU A 225 -11.93 23.60 1.71
CA GLU A 225 -12.70 22.93 0.65
C GLU A 225 -13.09 21.50 1.12
N LYS A 226 -14.40 21.17 0.94
CA LYS A 226 -14.94 19.81 1.18
C LYS A 226 -15.65 19.34 -0.09
#